data_a54f57a0b89d95b8b4f148ef5d30d71f
#
_entry.id   a54f57a0b89d95b8b4f148ef5d30d71f
#
_cell.length_a   1.000
_cell.length_b   1.000
_cell.length_c   1.000
_cell.angle_alpha   90.00
_cell.angle_beta   90.00
_cell.angle_gamma   90.00
#
_symmetry.space_group_name_H-M   'P 1'
#
loop_
_entity.id
_entity.type
_entity.pdbx_description
1 polymer ?
#
loop_
_entity_poly.entity_id
_entity_poly.type
_entity_poly.pdbx_seq_one_letter_code
_entity_poly.pdbx_strand_id
1 'polypeptide(L)'
;MLVLKKIFLGFLIVFLLFMIYAVHAGVAVVQVKAPDTRLWIPIPIALAQLAGNFIEVPLSKQEEFRQFLQYREPLKEVLNQLLVMPDSDLVEVRKAGEYVLVYKRGNYLLMDAYDRGEQVKVRVPIQTLGRLLVALSKPAPDLGDPIASLDLHGDLVYVKTRREEVRVSVW
;
A
#
# COMPACT_ATOMS: atom_id res chain seq x y z
N MET A 1 -18.25 -30.80 -30.47
CA MET A 1 -16.95 -30.92 -29.83
C MET A 1 -15.89 -29.89 -30.27
N LEU A 2 -15.83 -29.51 -31.54
CA LEU A 2 -14.81 -28.54 -32.07
C LEU A 2 -14.98 -27.14 -31.53
N VAL A 3 -16.19 -26.65 -31.33
CA VAL A 3 -16.50 -25.30 -30.84
C VAL A 3 -16.05 -25.16 -29.36
N LEU A 4 -16.34 -26.16 -28.54
CA LEU A 4 -15.96 -26.15 -27.12
C LEU A 4 -14.42 -26.13 -26.92
N LYS A 5 -13.69 -26.86 -27.78
CA LYS A 5 -12.22 -26.84 -27.79
C LYS A 5 -11.65 -25.46 -28.18
N LYS A 6 -12.28 -24.78 -29.14
CA LYS A 6 -11.86 -23.42 -29.55
C LYS A 6 -12.13 -22.39 -28.46
N ILE A 7 -13.27 -22.47 -27.77
CA ILE A 7 -13.61 -21.60 -26.64
C ILE A 7 -12.65 -21.84 -25.49
N PHE A 8 -12.36 -23.09 -25.16
CA PHE A 8 -11.41 -23.46 -24.11
C PHE A 8 -9.99 -22.97 -24.43
N LEU A 9 -9.55 -23.15 -25.68
CA LEU A 9 -8.24 -22.65 -26.14
C LEU A 9 -8.16 -21.13 -26.07
N GLY A 10 -9.21 -20.43 -26.49
CA GLY A 10 -9.30 -18.96 -26.37
C GLY A 10 -9.22 -18.50 -24.91
N PHE A 11 -9.96 -19.15 -24.03
CA PHE A 11 -9.89 -18.85 -22.59
C PHE A 11 -8.49 -19.13 -22.02
N LEU A 12 -7.85 -20.22 -22.39
CA LEU A 12 -6.51 -20.57 -21.96
C LEU A 12 -5.47 -19.52 -22.39
N ILE A 13 -5.58 -19.04 -23.63
CA ILE A 13 -4.67 -17.99 -24.14
C ILE A 13 -4.88 -16.69 -23.37
N VAL A 14 -6.11 -16.26 -23.18
CA VAL A 14 -6.42 -15.04 -22.40
C VAL A 14 -5.93 -15.19 -20.95
N PHE A 15 -6.13 -16.33 -20.34
CA PHE A 15 -5.65 -16.63 -18.99
C PHE A 15 -4.11 -16.60 -18.91
N LEU A 16 -3.41 -17.18 -19.90
CA LEU A 16 -1.94 -17.13 -19.98
C LEU A 16 -1.43 -15.72 -20.15
N LEU A 17 -2.04 -14.92 -21.04
CA LEU A 17 -1.68 -13.51 -21.24
C LEU A 17 -1.91 -12.70 -19.95
N PHE A 18 -3.02 -12.95 -19.25
CA PHE A 18 -3.32 -12.35 -17.96
C PHE A 18 -2.28 -12.73 -16.89
N MET A 19 -1.89 -14.00 -16.83
CA MET A 19 -0.85 -14.48 -15.91
C MET A 19 0.52 -13.84 -16.21
N ILE A 20 0.91 -13.74 -17.48
CA ILE A 20 2.15 -13.07 -17.89
C ILE A 20 2.11 -11.60 -17.47
N TYR A 21 0.99 -10.92 -17.71
CA TYR A 21 0.81 -9.52 -17.33
C TYR A 21 0.84 -9.34 -15.80
N ALA A 22 0.15 -10.21 -15.05
CA ALA A 22 0.14 -10.17 -13.59
C ALA A 22 1.53 -10.36 -12.99
N VAL A 23 2.34 -11.27 -13.55
CA VAL A 23 3.73 -11.50 -13.11
C VAL A 23 4.61 -10.27 -13.38
N HIS A 24 4.42 -9.60 -14.52
CA HIS A 24 5.17 -8.37 -14.84
C HIS A 24 4.74 -7.17 -14.00
N ALA A 25 3.48 -7.08 -13.62
CA ALA A 25 2.94 -6.01 -12.79
C ALA A 25 3.27 -6.16 -11.31
N GLY A 26 3.78 -7.33 -10.89
CA GLY A 26 4.03 -7.69 -9.50
C GLY A 26 2.78 -8.25 -8.81
N VAL A 27 3.01 -8.89 -7.67
CA VAL A 27 1.96 -9.51 -6.86
C VAL A 27 2.07 -9.00 -5.43
N ALA A 28 1.02 -8.37 -4.93
CA ALA A 28 0.86 -8.11 -3.51
C ALA A 28 0.33 -9.38 -2.83
N VAL A 29 0.95 -9.77 -1.74
CA VAL A 29 0.55 -10.93 -0.96
C VAL A 29 0.07 -10.48 0.41
N VAL A 30 -1.17 -10.77 0.71
CA VAL A 30 -1.75 -10.57 2.04
C VAL A 30 -1.74 -11.89 2.78
N GLN A 31 -0.97 -11.96 3.86
CA GLN A 31 -0.92 -13.11 4.75
C GLN A 31 -1.64 -12.76 6.05
N VAL A 32 -2.58 -13.58 6.44
CA VAL A 32 -3.27 -13.48 7.72
C VAL A 32 -3.07 -14.78 8.48
N LYS A 33 -2.53 -14.69 9.69
CA LYS A 33 -2.40 -15.82 10.61
C LYS A 33 -3.22 -15.52 11.86
N ALA A 34 -4.24 -16.31 12.08
CA ALA A 34 -5.05 -16.33 13.29
C ALA A 34 -4.96 -17.73 13.91
N PRO A 35 -5.37 -17.95 15.18
CA PRO A 35 -5.26 -19.26 15.87
C PRO A 35 -5.81 -20.42 15.05
N ASP A 36 -6.95 -20.20 14.38
CA ASP A 36 -7.67 -21.24 13.64
C ASP A 36 -7.62 -21.06 12.12
N THR A 37 -6.93 -20.03 11.63
CA THR A 37 -6.98 -19.68 10.20
C THR A 37 -5.64 -19.18 9.71
N ARG A 38 -5.20 -19.71 8.57
CA ARG A 38 -4.07 -19.18 7.81
C ARG A 38 -4.54 -18.90 6.39
N LEU A 39 -4.59 -17.62 6.05
CA LEU A 39 -4.95 -17.16 4.71
C LEU A 39 -3.70 -16.62 4.01
N TRP A 40 -3.59 -16.94 2.76
CA TRP A 40 -2.60 -16.41 1.85
C TRP A 40 -3.32 -15.98 0.58
N ILE A 41 -3.40 -14.67 0.37
CA ILE A 41 -4.17 -14.09 -0.73
C ILE A 41 -3.20 -13.35 -1.64
N PRO A 42 -2.85 -13.91 -2.80
CA PRO A 42 -2.11 -13.19 -3.83
C PRO A 42 -3.06 -12.24 -4.57
N ILE A 43 -2.72 -10.97 -4.60
CA ILE A 43 -3.47 -9.93 -5.32
C ILE A 43 -2.56 -9.37 -6.39
N PRO A 44 -2.82 -9.63 -7.68
CA PRO A 44 -2.10 -8.95 -8.75
C PRO A 44 -2.21 -7.44 -8.61
N ILE A 45 -1.09 -6.72 -8.64
CA ILE A 45 -1.08 -5.25 -8.49
C ILE A 45 -1.96 -4.59 -9.55
N ALA A 46 -2.02 -5.16 -10.76
CA ALA A 46 -2.94 -4.72 -11.80
C ALA A 46 -4.42 -4.71 -11.36
N LEU A 47 -4.86 -5.68 -10.55
CA LEU A 47 -6.22 -5.67 -9.99
C LEU A 47 -6.39 -4.62 -8.90
N ALA A 48 -5.39 -4.40 -8.08
CA ALA A 48 -5.40 -3.34 -7.08
C ALA A 48 -5.44 -1.94 -7.74
N GLN A 49 -4.73 -1.76 -8.86
CA GLN A 49 -4.80 -0.54 -9.67
C GLN A 49 -6.20 -0.31 -10.22
N LEU A 50 -6.81 -1.34 -10.83
CA LEU A 50 -8.18 -1.24 -11.33
C LEU A 50 -9.17 -0.92 -10.21
N ALA A 51 -9.05 -1.58 -9.06
CA ALA A 51 -9.88 -1.30 -7.90
C ALA A 51 -9.68 0.14 -7.39
N GLY A 52 -8.44 0.64 -7.40
CA GLY A 52 -8.11 2.01 -7.00
C GLY A 52 -8.85 3.09 -7.80
N ASN A 53 -9.11 2.83 -9.10
CA ASN A 53 -9.85 3.75 -9.97
C ASN A 53 -11.35 3.83 -9.64
N PHE A 54 -11.89 2.86 -8.89
CA PHE A 54 -13.29 2.80 -8.49
C PHE A 54 -13.52 3.16 -7.01
N ILE A 55 -12.45 3.54 -6.29
CA ILE A 55 -12.59 3.97 -4.89
C ILE A 55 -13.17 5.38 -4.87
N GLU A 56 -14.43 5.48 -4.48
CA GLU A 56 -15.08 6.77 -4.20
C GLU A 56 -14.85 7.15 -2.74
N VAL A 57 -14.35 8.38 -2.51
CA VAL A 57 -14.25 8.93 -1.15
C VAL A 57 -15.67 9.26 -0.67
N PRO A 58 -16.14 8.69 0.44
CA PRO A 58 -17.48 8.97 0.96
C PRO A 58 -17.69 10.47 1.18
N LEU A 59 -18.85 10.98 0.79
CA LEU A 59 -19.20 12.41 0.92
C LEU A 59 -19.02 12.92 2.35
N SER A 60 -19.29 12.10 3.36
CA SER A 60 -19.11 12.42 4.79
C SER A 60 -17.65 12.69 5.18
N LYS A 61 -16.68 12.22 4.40
CA LYS A 61 -15.24 12.42 4.63
C LYS A 61 -14.63 13.55 3.80
N GLN A 62 -15.38 14.09 2.85
CA GLN A 62 -14.86 15.10 1.92
C GLN A 62 -14.47 16.40 2.62
N GLU A 63 -15.21 16.80 3.67
CA GLU A 63 -14.91 18.03 4.40
C GLU A 63 -13.61 17.91 5.21
N GLU A 64 -13.44 16.81 5.94
CA GLU A 64 -12.18 16.50 6.66
C GLU A 64 -11.01 16.43 5.67
N PHE A 65 -11.26 15.87 4.50
CA PHE A 65 -10.27 15.73 3.45
C PHE A 65 -9.90 17.07 2.81
N ARG A 66 -10.86 17.97 2.59
CA ARG A 66 -10.59 19.34 2.11
C ARG A 66 -9.72 20.14 3.07
N GLN A 67 -9.95 20.00 4.39
CA GLN A 67 -9.09 20.63 5.39
C GLN A 67 -7.67 20.11 5.32
N PHE A 68 -7.48 18.81 5.05
CA PHE A 68 -6.14 18.24 4.84
C PHE A 68 -5.47 18.79 3.57
N LEU A 69 -6.22 18.96 2.49
CA LEU A 69 -5.69 19.46 1.21
C LEU A 69 -5.16 20.91 1.28
N GLN A 70 -5.59 21.74 2.23
CA GLN A 70 -5.00 23.08 2.43
C GLN A 70 -3.50 23.01 2.78
N TYR A 71 -3.05 21.91 3.37
CA TYR A 71 -1.65 21.66 3.70
C TYR A 71 -0.86 20.98 2.58
N ARG A 72 -1.44 20.85 1.39
CA ARG A 72 -0.83 20.11 0.27
C ARG A 72 0.55 20.63 -0.10
N GLU A 73 0.71 21.92 -0.28
CA GLU A 73 1.99 22.50 -0.68
C GLU A 73 3.06 22.36 0.42
N PRO A 74 2.79 22.66 1.71
CA PRO A 74 3.70 22.34 2.79
C PRO A 74 4.07 20.86 2.86
N LEU A 75 3.10 19.95 2.71
CA LEU A 75 3.36 18.50 2.75
C LEU A 75 4.23 18.04 1.59
N LYS A 76 4.01 18.56 0.39
CA LYS A 76 4.85 18.27 -0.78
C LYS A 76 6.28 18.72 -0.55
N GLU A 77 6.48 19.91 0.02
CA GLU A 77 7.81 20.40 0.36
C GLU A 77 8.50 19.50 1.40
N VAL A 78 7.78 19.10 2.44
CA VAL A 78 8.30 18.16 3.45
C VAL A 78 8.71 16.84 2.80
N LEU A 79 7.90 16.28 1.89
CA LEU A 79 8.23 15.04 1.19
C LEU A 79 9.47 15.21 0.30
N ASN A 80 9.62 16.34 -0.39
CA ASN A 80 10.81 16.64 -1.19
C ASN A 80 12.07 16.75 -0.30
N GLN A 81 11.98 17.41 0.84
CA GLN A 81 13.07 17.50 1.81
C GLN A 81 13.44 16.12 2.37
N LEU A 82 12.46 15.28 2.65
CA LEU A 82 12.71 13.91 3.10
C LEU A 82 13.45 13.09 2.04
N LEU A 83 13.26 13.32 0.74
CA LEU A 83 13.98 12.59 -0.31
C LEU A 83 15.48 12.89 -0.31
N VAL A 84 15.87 14.13 -0.04
CA VAL A 84 17.29 14.58 -0.05
C VAL A 84 17.99 14.47 1.30
N MET A 85 17.22 14.36 2.38
CA MET A 85 17.72 14.24 3.73
C MET A 85 18.43 12.89 3.93
N PRO A 86 19.52 12.81 4.72
CA PRO A 86 20.14 11.54 5.10
C PRO A 86 19.20 10.69 5.95
N ASP A 87 19.55 9.41 6.09
CA ASP A 87 18.83 8.49 6.96
C ASP A 87 18.82 8.99 8.40
N SER A 88 17.63 9.11 8.98
CA SER A 88 17.44 9.73 10.32
C SER A 88 16.16 9.26 10.98
N ASP A 89 16.16 9.31 12.28
CA ASP A 89 14.98 9.16 13.09
C ASP A 89 14.28 10.53 13.19
N LEU A 90 12.99 10.56 12.84
CA LEU A 90 12.23 11.81 12.70
C LEU A 90 11.39 12.11 13.94
N VAL A 91 10.71 11.09 14.45
CA VAL A 91 9.85 11.21 15.63
C VAL A 91 10.01 9.97 16.48
N GLU A 92 10.26 10.18 17.77
CA GLU A 92 10.29 9.12 18.76
C GLU A 92 9.39 9.50 19.93
N VAL A 93 8.43 8.64 20.24
CA VAL A 93 7.54 8.80 21.38
C VAL A 93 7.66 7.56 22.26
N ARG A 94 7.99 7.76 23.54
CA ARG A 94 8.06 6.69 24.55
C ARG A 94 7.16 7.03 25.73
N LYS A 95 6.24 6.15 26.02
CA LYS A 95 5.41 6.17 27.23
C LYS A 95 5.44 4.79 27.88
N ALA A 96 4.93 4.68 29.11
CA ALA A 96 4.87 3.41 29.81
C ALA A 96 4.08 2.35 29.02
N GLY A 97 4.79 1.39 28.38
CA GLY A 97 4.22 0.31 27.58
C GLY A 97 3.91 0.67 26.13
N GLU A 98 4.14 1.92 25.71
CA GLU A 98 3.90 2.40 24.36
C GLU A 98 5.19 2.96 23.76
N TYR A 99 5.46 2.64 22.50
CA TYR A 99 6.61 3.14 21.75
C TYR A 99 6.19 3.40 20.31
N VAL A 100 6.54 4.56 19.79
CA VAL A 100 6.36 4.90 18.37
C VAL A 100 7.66 5.53 17.87
N LEU A 101 8.18 4.98 16.78
CA LEU A 101 9.31 5.52 16.04
C LEU A 101 8.92 5.72 14.59
N VAL A 102 9.10 6.95 14.09
CA VAL A 102 9.01 7.27 12.67
C VAL A 102 10.41 7.65 12.19
N TYR A 103 10.87 7.00 11.14
CA TYR A 103 12.22 7.18 10.64
C TYR A 103 12.31 7.03 9.13
N LYS A 104 13.35 7.62 8.57
CA LYS A 104 13.70 7.50 7.15
C LYS A 104 14.88 6.54 6.99
N ARG A 105 14.76 5.64 5.99
CA ARG A 105 15.88 4.82 5.51
C ARG A 105 15.80 4.73 3.98
N GLY A 106 16.84 5.22 3.31
CA GLY A 106 16.84 5.35 1.85
C GLY A 106 15.66 6.20 1.37
N ASN A 107 14.90 5.67 0.42
CA ASN A 107 13.72 6.33 -0.14
C ASN A 107 12.40 5.95 0.58
N TYR A 108 12.48 5.40 1.78
CA TYR A 108 11.33 4.93 2.53
C TYR A 108 11.13 5.71 3.81
N LEU A 109 9.87 5.97 4.12
CA LEU A 109 9.40 6.36 5.43
C LEU A 109 8.91 5.11 6.14
N LEU A 110 9.41 4.89 7.36
CA LEU A 110 9.09 3.74 8.17
C LEU A 110 8.48 4.19 9.49
N MET A 111 7.54 3.39 9.97
CA MET A 111 6.93 3.57 11.28
C MET A 111 6.93 2.24 12.01
N ASP A 112 7.49 2.22 13.20
CA ASP A 112 7.41 1.12 14.15
C ASP A 112 6.62 1.59 15.37
N ALA A 113 5.48 0.96 15.61
CA ALA A 113 4.66 1.23 16.79
C ALA A 113 4.51 -0.05 17.62
N TYR A 114 4.58 0.09 18.92
CA TYR A 114 4.41 -0.99 19.87
C TYR A 114 3.51 -0.53 21.01
N ASP A 115 2.48 -1.29 21.34
CA ASP A 115 1.61 -1.06 22.47
C ASP A 115 1.23 -2.40 23.12
N ARG A 116 1.58 -2.59 24.40
CA ARG A 116 1.15 -3.71 25.30
C ARG A 116 1.21 -5.11 24.65
N GLY A 117 2.20 -5.36 23.81
CA GLY A 117 2.39 -6.65 23.13
C GLY A 117 1.81 -6.69 21.70
N GLU A 118 1.26 -5.59 21.23
CA GLU A 118 0.87 -5.41 19.84
C GLU A 118 1.94 -4.64 19.10
N GLN A 119 2.17 -4.98 17.85
CA GLN A 119 3.20 -4.35 17.02
C GLN A 119 2.63 -4.01 15.65
N VAL A 120 2.89 -2.79 15.21
CA VAL A 120 2.59 -2.33 13.86
C VAL A 120 3.87 -1.81 13.22
N LYS A 121 4.18 -2.31 12.04
CA LYS A 121 5.26 -1.79 11.21
C LYS A 121 4.69 -1.39 9.86
N VAL A 122 5.05 -0.20 9.42
CA VAL A 122 4.65 0.32 8.11
C VAL A 122 5.88 0.80 7.38
N ARG A 123 5.96 0.49 6.10
CA ARG A 123 7.03 0.95 5.21
C ARG A 123 6.40 1.50 3.93
N VAL A 124 6.65 2.76 3.65
CA VAL A 124 6.07 3.43 2.47
C VAL A 124 7.16 4.17 1.72
N PRO A 125 7.27 4.01 0.39
CA PRO A 125 8.15 4.84 -0.42
C PRO A 125 7.72 6.30 -0.35
N ILE A 126 8.66 7.22 -0.12
CA ILE A 126 8.36 8.66 0.00
C ILE A 126 7.76 9.20 -1.31
N GLN A 127 8.24 8.72 -2.46
CA GLN A 127 7.70 9.10 -3.76
C GLN A 127 6.22 8.71 -3.92
N THR A 128 5.82 7.55 -3.40
CA THR A 128 4.42 7.10 -3.42
C THR A 128 3.53 8.02 -2.61
N LEU A 129 3.99 8.50 -1.44
CA LEU A 129 3.25 9.49 -0.66
C LEU A 129 3.04 10.78 -1.45
N GLY A 130 4.06 11.25 -2.19
CA GLY A 130 3.95 12.40 -3.06
C GLY A 130 2.91 12.22 -4.18
N ARG A 131 2.92 11.07 -4.85
CA ARG A 131 1.94 10.73 -5.90
C ARG A 131 0.52 10.58 -5.34
N LEU A 132 0.39 9.96 -4.18
CA LEU A 132 -0.88 9.85 -3.48
C LEU A 132 -1.45 11.24 -3.15
N LEU A 133 -0.62 12.15 -2.63
CA LEU A 133 -1.02 13.51 -2.34
C LEU A 133 -1.53 14.25 -3.59
N VAL A 134 -0.86 14.05 -4.74
CA VAL A 134 -1.30 14.62 -6.03
C VAL A 134 -2.61 14.00 -6.51
N ALA A 135 -2.74 12.67 -6.45
CA ALA A 135 -3.94 11.95 -6.87
C ALA A 135 -5.16 12.37 -6.05
N LEU A 136 -4.99 12.45 -4.74
CA LEU A 136 -6.03 12.88 -3.82
C LEU A 136 -6.43 14.36 -3.97
N SER A 137 -5.59 15.19 -4.59
CA SER A 137 -5.87 16.61 -4.84
C SER A 137 -6.79 16.84 -6.05
N LYS A 138 -7.08 15.82 -6.85
CA LYS A 138 -7.98 15.91 -7.98
C LYS A 138 -9.44 15.87 -7.52
N PRO A 139 -10.37 16.50 -8.25
CA PRO A 139 -11.81 16.44 -7.94
C PRO A 139 -12.37 15.01 -7.93
N ALA A 140 -11.85 14.15 -8.80
CA ALA A 140 -12.07 12.71 -8.80
C ALA A 140 -10.71 12.05 -8.51
N PRO A 141 -10.47 11.57 -7.29
CA PRO A 141 -9.22 10.91 -6.92
C PRO A 141 -9.02 9.65 -7.75
N ASP A 142 -7.87 9.57 -8.44
CA ASP A 142 -7.42 8.38 -9.15
C ASP A 142 -6.29 7.75 -8.33
N LEU A 143 -6.59 6.67 -7.64
CA LEU A 143 -5.63 5.93 -6.82
C LEU A 143 -4.90 4.83 -7.61
N GLY A 144 -5.30 4.59 -8.86
CA GLY A 144 -4.64 3.63 -9.73
C GLY A 144 -3.20 4.02 -10.03
N ASP A 145 -2.95 5.28 -10.38
CA ASP A 145 -1.60 5.80 -10.67
C ASP A 145 -0.64 5.68 -9.49
N PRO A 146 -0.97 6.10 -8.25
CA PRO A 146 -0.11 5.87 -7.08
C PRO A 146 0.18 4.39 -6.85
N ILE A 147 -0.81 3.52 -6.99
CA ILE A 147 -0.65 2.07 -6.82
C ILE A 147 0.24 1.50 -7.93
N ALA A 148 0.04 1.92 -9.18
CA ALA A 148 0.88 1.51 -10.32
C ALA A 148 2.35 1.88 -10.16
N SER A 149 2.60 2.99 -9.48
CA SER A 149 3.94 3.53 -9.29
C SER A 149 4.64 3.02 -8.05
N LEU A 150 4.02 2.10 -7.32
CA LEU A 150 4.61 1.46 -6.16
C LEU A 150 5.77 0.56 -6.62
N ASP A 151 6.98 1.11 -6.60
CA ASP A 151 8.21 0.31 -6.65
C ASP A 151 8.36 -0.37 -5.28
N LEU A 152 7.46 -1.32 -5.04
CA LEU A 152 7.31 -1.98 -3.76
C LEU A 152 7.90 -3.38 -3.86
N HIS A 153 9.03 -3.57 -3.23
CA HIS A 153 9.58 -4.89 -2.98
C HIS A 153 9.70 -5.08 -1.47
N GLY A 154 9.17 -6.18 -0.96
CA GLY A 154 9.24 -6.57 0.44
C GLY A 154 7.99 -6.23 1.25
N ASP A 155 8.15 -6.27 2.57
CA ASP A 155 7.05 -6.06 3.51
C ASP A 155 6.67 -4.57 3.59
N LEU A 156 5.41 -4.26 3.36
CA LEU A 156 4.84 -2.92 3.42
C LEU A 156 4.19 -2.63 4.76
N VAL A 157 3.37 -3.59 5.19
CA VAL A 157 2.61 -3.50 6.43
C VAL A 157 2.77 -4.81 7.19
N TYR A 158 3.09 -4.71 8.44
CA TYR A 158 3.12 -5.81 9.37
C TYR A 158 2.39 -5.40 10.64
N VAL A 159 1.34 -6.15 10.98
CA VAL A 159 0.56 -5.96 12.19
C VAL A 159 0.57 -7.27 12.96
N LYS A 160 0.96 -7.20 14.22
CA LYS A 160 0.93 -8.34 15.13
C LYS A 160 0.16 -7.94 16.38
N THR A 161 -0.93 -8.63 16.63
CA THR A 161 -1.68 -8.56 17.88
C THR A 161 -1.37 -9.80 18.74
N ARG A 162 -1.99 -9.91 19.89
CA ARG A 162 -1.84 -11.10 20.75
C ARG A 162 -2.37 -12.38 20.11
N ARG A 163 -3.27 -12.28 19.13
CA ARG A 163 -3.96 -13.43 18.53
C ARG A 163 -3.75 -13.55 17.02
N GLU A 164 -3.39 -12.47 16.36
CA GLU A 164 -3.38 -12.40 14.90
C GLU A 164 -2.09 -11.74 14.39
N GLU A 165 -1.66 -12.18 13.23
CA GLU A 165 -0.57 -11.57 12.49
C GLU A 165 -1.05 -11.30 11.06
N VAL A 166 -0.94 -10.06 10.61
CA VAL A 166 -1.24 -9.66 9.24
C VAL A 166 0.01 -9.10 8.61
N ARG A 167 0.36 -9.58 7.44
CA ARG A 167 1.48 -9.11 6.66
C ARG A 167 1.04 -8.82 5.24
N VAL A 168 1.41 -7.66 4.73
CA VAL A 168 1.25 -7.29 3.33
C VAL A 168 2.63 -7.11 2.72
N SER A 169 2.95 -7.92 1.74
CA SER A 169 4.24 -7.91 1.04
C SER A 169 4.02 -7.80 -0.46
N VAL A 170 4.98 -7.23 -1.19
CA VAL A 170 4.98 -7.18 -2.66
C VAL A 170 6.26 -7.83 -3.19
N TRP A 171 6.09 -8.63 -4.23
CA TRP A 171 7.14 -9.44 -4.89
C TRP A 171 7.15 -9.17 -6.39
#